data_96c0bded4958cd84f5fcdcecc8ea3f16
#
_entry.id   96c0bded4958cd84f5fcdcecc8ea3f16
#
_cell.length_a   1.000
_cell.length_b   1.000
_cell.length_c   1.000
_cell.angle_alpha   90.00
_cell.angle_beta   90.00
_cell.angle_gamma   90.00
#
_symmetry.space_group_name_H-M   'P 1'
#
loop_
_entity.id
_entity.type
_entity.pdbx_description
1 polymer ?
#
loop_
_entity_poly.entity_id
_entity_poly.type
_entity_poly.pdbx_seq_one_letter_code
_entity_poly.pdbx_strand_id
1 'polypeptide(L)'
;SEELLEAGGSNPALIEKIFDAARYNVICATGINPPNLQGIWGATMTPPWSGDYTTNGNLPVVISHYLQANTPELMLPLFDRLEAYMEDFKVNARELYNCRGIHVPSRFSSHGLNNHFDATWPMTFWVTGAAWYSLFYYDYYMYTLDKEFLQKRALPFMEQAALFYEDFLKEGAD
;
A
#
# COMPACT_ATOMS: atom_id res chain seq x y z
N SER A 1 16.61 27.82 8.23
CA SER A 1 16.41 26.36 8.42
C SER A 1 17.58 25.70 9.16
N GLU A 2 18.83 26.10 8.92
CA GLU A 2 19.98 25.62 9.70
C GLU A 2 19.86 25.98 11.18
N GLU A 3 19.54 27.24 11.47
CA GLU A 3 19.30 27.72 12.85
C GLU A 3 18.22 26.92 13.60
N LEU A 4 17.15 26.46 12.89
CA LEU A 4 16.13 25.62 13.48
C LEU A 4 16.63 24.20 13.76
N LEU A 5 17.49 23.67 12.89
CA LEU A 5 18.14 22.36 13.09
C LEU A 5 19.15 22.41 14.23
N GLU A 6 19.94 23.47 14.30
CA GLU A 6 20.94 23.71 15.39
C GLU A 6 20.27 23.89 16.74
N ALA A 7 19.08 24.51 16.78
CA ALA A 7 18.31 24.67 18.02
C ALA A 7 17.85 23.33 18.60
N GLY A 8 17.72 22.29 17.77
CA GLY A 8 17.40 20.91 18.17
C GLY A 8 16.11 20.73 18.97
N GLY A 9 15.86 19.51 19.38
CA GLY A 9 14.82 19.17 20.33
C GLY A 9 13.37 19.40 19.83
N SER A 10 12.47 19.70 20.74
CA SER A 10 11.02 19.88 20.50
C SER A 10 10.65 21.32 20.09
N ASN A 11 11.43 21.93 19.19
CA ASN A 11 11.09 23.26 18.66
C ASN A 11 9.84 23.16 17.76
N PRO A 12 8.71 23.81 18.11
CA PRO A 12 7.46 23.72 17.35
C PRO A 12 7.62 24.13 15.87
N ALA A 13 8.40 25.16 15.58
CA ALA A 13 8.63 25.62 14.21
C ALA A 13 9.43 24.61 13.37
N LEU A 14 10.33 23.84 14.00
CA LEU A 14 11.03 22.76 13.33
C LEU A 14 10.08 21.59 13.03
N ILE A 15 9.23 21.23 13.99
CA ILE A 15 8.24 20.16 13.82
C ILE A 15 7.27 20.51 12.70
N GLU A 16 6.71 21.72 12.68
CA GLU A 16 5.85 22.23 11.62
C GLU A 16 6.54 22.12 10.25
N LYS A 17 7.77 22.59 10.15
CA LYS A 17 8.54 22.56 8.90
C LYS A 17 8.82 21.14 8.41
N ILE A 18 9.11 20.20 9.30
CA ILE A 18 9.30 18.78 8.96
C ILE A 18 7.98 18.17 8.46
N PHE A 19 6.87 18.45 9.16
CA PHE A 19 5.55 18.00 8.77
C PHE A 19 5.15 18.53 7.38
N ASP A 20 5.30 19.82 7.15
CA ASP A 20 4.98 20.46 5.87
C ASP A 20 5.86 19.91 4.74
N ALA A 21 7.14 19.70 4.98
CA ALA A 21 8.06 19.12 4.00
C ALA A 21 7.68 17.67 3.66
N ALA A 22 7.34 16.86 4.65
CA ALA A 22 6.86 15.48 4.44
C ALA A 22 5.56 15.47 3.65
N ARG A 23 4.59 16.30 4.02
CA ARG A 23 3.31 16.45 3.32
C ARG A 23 3.51 16.91 1.86
N TYR A 24 4.37 17.88 1.62
CA TYR A 24 4.72 18.32 0.27
C TYR A 24 5.30 17.18 -0.58
N ASN A 25 6.21 16.38 0.00
CA ASN A 25 6.81 15.26 -0.70
C ASN A 25 5.77 14.21 -1.13
N VAL A 26 4.83 13.85 -0.27
CA VAL A 26 3.80 12.85 -0.63
C VAL A 26 2.79 13.40 -1.63
N ILE A 27 2.46 14.69 -1.58
CA ILE A 27 1.64 15.36 -2.60
C ILE A 27 2.34 15.30 -3.95
N CYS A 28 3.64 15.61 -4.01
CA CYS A 28 4.42 15.54 -5.26
C CYS A 28 4.55 14.11 -5.80
N ALA A 29 4.64 13.11 -4.91
CA ALA A 29 4.83 11.72 -5.29
C ALA A 29 3.53 11.00 -5.69
N THR A 30 2.36 11.58 -5.34
CA THR A 30 1.05 10.99 -5.60
C THR A 30 0.37 11.74 -6.75
N GLY A 31 -0.12 11.02 -7.73
CA GLY A 31 -0.85 11.58 -8.88
C GLY A 31 -2.04 10.69 -9.21
N ILE A 32 -2.17 10.27 -10.48
CA ILE A 32 -3.14 9.24 -10.89
C ILE A 32 -2.74 7.84 -10.39
N ASN A 33 -1.51 7.70 -9.90
CA ASN A 33 -0.98 6.49 -9.28
C ASN A 33 -0.55 6.81 -7.85
N PRO A 34 -0.56 5.82 -6.95
CA PRO A 34 0.07 5.95 -5.64
C PRO A 34 1.58 6.16 -5.79
N PRO A 35 2.28 6.64 -4.76
CA PRO A 35 3.74 6.76 -4.83
C PRO A 35 4.37 5.37 -4.98
N ASN A 36 5.30 5.26 -5.92
CA ASN A 36 6.18 4.11 -6.02
C ASN A 36 7.33 4.22 -5.00
N LEU A 37 8.25 3.24 -5.02
CA LEU A 37 9.34 3.16 -4.03
C LEU A 37 10.18 4.43 -3.93
N GLN A 38 10.51 5.10 -5.05
CA GLN A 38 11.31 6.32 -5.08
C GLN A 38 10.47 7.61 -5.27
N GLY A 39 9.16 7.51 -5.37
CA GLY A 39 8.32 8.64 -5.77
C GLY A 39 8.76 9.18 -7.15
N ILE A 40 8.79 10.50 -7.30
CA ILE A 40 9.22 11.18 -8.53
C ILE A 40 10.75 11.35 -8.62
N TRP A 41 11.51 10.92 -7.63
CA TRP A 41 12.95 11.16 -7.50
C TRP A 41 13.84 10.01 -7.98
N GLY A 42 13.31 9.11 -8.79
CA GLY A 42 14.08 7.99 -9.35
C GLY A 42 15.27 8.42 -10.21
N ALA A 43 15.12 9.47 -11.01
CA ALA A 43 16.14 10.15 -11.83
C ALA A 43 17.05 9.23 -12.68
N THR A 44 16.63 7.99 -12.92
CA THR A 44 17.38 6.97 -13.70
C THR A 44 16.42 6.00 -14.37
N MET A 45 16.85 5.41 -15.48
CA MET A 45 16.11 4.35 -16.19
C MET A 45 16.22 2.98 -15.48
N THR A 46 17.13 2.86 -14.53
CA THR A 46 17.38 1.64 -13.74
C THR A 46 17.37 1.96 -12.25
N PRO A 47 16.21 2.38 -11.71
CA PRO A 47 16.13 2.72 -10.29
C PRO A 47 16.31 1.46 -9.42
N PRO A 48 16.75 1.61 -8.18
CA PRO A 48 16.80 0.51 -7.22
C PRO A 48 15.43 -0.17 -7.11
N TRP A 49 15.43 -1.51 -7.07
CA TRP A 49 14.19 -2.32 -6.99
C TRP A 49 13.20 -2.04 -8.14
N SER A 50 13.73 -1.60 -9.30
CA SER A 50 12.93 -1.29 -10.51
C SER A 50 11.86 -0.21 -10.31
N GLY A 51 11.92 0.57 -9.23
CA GLY A 51 10.96 1.62 -8.92
C GLY A 51 9.53 1.11 -8.74
N ASP A 52 9.36 -0.10 -8.22
CA ASP A 52 8.05 -0.76 -8.10
C ASP A 52 7.19 -0.22 -6.94
N TYR A 53 6.00 -0.78 -6.80
CA TYR A 53 5.14 -0.63 -5.64
C TYR A 53 5.48 -1.73 -4.63
N THR A 54 6.29 -1.40 -3.63
CA THR A 54 6.68 -2.34 -2.58
C THR A 54 5.59 -2.41 -1.51
N THR A 55 4.76 -3.43 -1.61
CA THR A 55 3.51 -3.56 -0.85
C THR A 55 3.67 -4.12 0.55
N ASN A 56 4.81 -4.75 0.84
CA ASN A 56 5.06 -5.42 2.10
C ASN A 56 5.72 -4.54 3.19
N GLY A 57 5.76 -3.24 3.00
CA GLY A 57 6.32 -2.31 3.98
C GLY A 57 6.37 -0.88 3.47
N ASN A 58 7.13 -0.61 2.40
CA ASN A 58 7.41 0.76 1.96
C ASN A 58 6.15 1.54 1.59
N LEU A 59 5.31 1.01 0.71
CA LEU A 59 4.07 1.68 0.31
C LEU A 59 3.09 1.86 1.49
N PRO A 60 2.77 0.83 2.31
CA PRO A 60 1.97 1.02 3.52
C PRO A 60 2.50 2.09 4.47
N VAL A 61 3.81 2.15 4.69
CA VAL A 61 4.42 3.16 5.58
C VAL A 61 4.27 4.57 5.00
N VAL A 62 4.50 4.76 3.70
CA VAL A 62 4.34 6.08 3.05
C VAL A 62 2.92 6.59 3.17
N ILE A 63 1.91 5.74 2.98
CA ILE A 63 0.50 6.15 3.00
C ILE A 63 -0.12 6.21 4.40
N SER A 64 0.51 5.63 5.41
CA SER A 64 -0.06 5.44 6.75
C SER A 64 -0.50 6.74 7.43
N HIS A 65 0.08 7.88 7.05
CA HIS A 65 -0.22 9.18 7.66
C HIS A 65 -1.20 10.06 6.87
N TYR A 66 -1.64 9.63 5.68
CA TYR A 66 -2.47 10.47 4.78
C TYR A 66 -3.79 10.91 5.43
N LEU A 67 -4.46 10.01 6.13
CA LEU A 67 -5.71 10.31 6.80
C LEU A 67 -5.51 11.26 7.98
N GLN A 68 -4.50 11.01 8.81
CA GLN A 68 -4.14 11.86 9.96
C GLN A 68 -3.65 13.25 9.54
N ALA A 69 -3.02 13.35 8.36
CA ALA A 69 -2.56 14.61 7.78
C ALA A 69 -3.67 15.38 7.04
N ASN A 70 -4.92 14.90 7.10
CA ASN A 70 -6.07 15.47 6.40
C ASN A 70 -5.86 15.57 4.87
N THR A 71 -5.37 14.46 4.29
CA THR A 71 -5.19 14.29 2.84
C THR A 71 -5.81 12.98 2.35
N PRO A 72 -7.11 12.68 2.66
CA PRO A 72 -7.73 11.42 2.28
C PRO A 72 -7.79 11.22 0.77
N GLU A 73 -7.83 12.30 -0.01
CA GLU A 73 -7.82 12.25 -1.47
C GLU A 73 -6.57 11.58 -2.05
N LEU A 74 -5.44 11.61 -1.34
CA LEU A 74 -4.22 10.95 -1.76
C LEU A 74 -4.27 9.41 -1.61
N MET A 75 -5.27 8.90 -0.89
CA MET A 75 -5.52 7.45 -0.80
C MET A 75 -6.21 6.89 -2.05
N LEU A 76 -6.98 7.69 -2.76
CA LEU A 76 -7.80 7.23 -3.89
C LEU A 76 -6.99 6.55 -4.99
N PRO A 77 -5.82 7.10 -5.44
CA PRO A 77 -4.98 6.43 -6.42
C PRO A 77 -4.48 5.04 -6.01
N LEU A 78 -4.30 4.80 -4.70
CA LEU A 78 -3.97 3.47 -4.20
C LEU A 78 -5.12 2.49 -4.43
N PHE A 79 -6.34 2.88 -4.02
CA PHE A 79 -7.52 2.03 -4.18
C PHE A 79 -7.81 1.76 -5.66
N ASP A 80 -7.72 2.79 -6.51
CA ASP A 80 -7.87 2.65 -7.96
C ASP A 80 -6.86 1.64 -8.54
N ARG A 81 -5.61 1.69 -8.07
CA ARG A 81 -4.57 0.77 -8.51
C ARG A 81 -4.81 -0.67 -8.05
N LEU A 82 -5.18 -0.87 -6.79
CA LEU A 82 -5.48 -2.19 -6.25
C LEU A 82 -6.69 -2.80 -6.96
N GLU A 83 -7.74 -2.04 -7.19
CA GLU A 83 -8.95 -2.48 -7.87
C GLU A 83 -8.70 -2.80 -9.36
N ALA A 84 -7.85 -2.02 -10.03
CA ALA A 84 -7.45 -2.32 -11.41
C ALA A 84 -6.73 -3.66 -11.57
N TYR A 85 -6.12 -4.18 -10.50
CA TYR A 85 -5.39 -5.45 -10.51
C TYR A 85 -6.12 -6.60 -9.81
N MET A 86 -7.39 -6.46 -9.50
CA MET A 86 -8.18 -7.49 -8.80
C MET A 86 -8.13 -8.86 -9.50
N GLU A 87 -8.21 -8.88 -10.84
CA GLU A 87 -8.16 -10.13 -11.59
C GLU A 87 -6.77 -10.79 -11.52
N ASP A 88 -5.70 -10.00 -11.59
CA ASP A 88 -4.33 -10.50 -11.40
C ASP A 88 -4.16 -11.09 -9.99
N PHE A 89 -4.71 -10.42 -8.96
CA PHE A 89 -4.65 -10.90 -7.57
C PHE A 89 -5.45 -12.18 -7.37
N LYS A 90 -6.56 -12.39 -8.10
CA LYS A 90 -7.29 -13.65 -8.12
C LYS A 90 -6.48 -14.77 -8.80
N VAL A 91 -5.78 -14.44 -9.88
CA VAL A 91 -4.85 -15.38 -10.53
C VAL A 91 -3.76 -15.80 -9.55
N ASN A 92 -3.15 -14.85 -8.83
CA ASN A 92 -2.13 -15.16 -7.82
C ASN A 92 -2.66 -16.11 -6.74
N ALA A 93 -3.86 -15.84 -6.20
CA ALA A 93 -4.47 -16.69 -5.17
C ALA A 93 -4.70 -18.11 -5.66
N ARG A 94 -5.25 -18.24 -6.87
CA ARG A 94 -5.56 -19.54 -7.48
C ARG A 94 -4.32 -20.33 -7.85
N GLU A 95 -3.38 -19.71 -8.59
CA GLU A 95 -2.24 -20.44 -9.18
C GLU A 95 -1.15 -20.76 -8.15
N LEU A 96 -0.95 -19.90 -7.13
CA LEU A 96 0.09 -20.14 -6.11
C LEU A 96 -0.42 -20.95 -4.93
N TYR A 97 -1.69 -20.80 -4.55
CA TYR A 97 -2.21 -21.34 -3.29
C TYR A 97 -3.45 -22.21 -3.47
N ASN A 98 -4.02 -22.30 -4.68
CA ASN A 98 -5.29 -22.96 -4.95
C ASN A 98 -6.42 -22.46 -4.04
N CYS A 99 -6.44 -21.14 -3.77
CA CYS A 99 -7.40 -20.45 -2.94
C CYS A 99 -8.32 -19.56 -3.77
N ARG A 100 -9.55 -19.35 -3.27
CA ARG A 100 -10.44 -18.29 -3.74
C ARG A 100 -9.90 -16.90 -3.35
N GLY A 101 -10.61 -15.86 -3.74
CA GLY A 101 -10.30 -14.50 -3.33
C GLY A 101 -9.04 -13.94 -3.97
N ILE A 102 -8.31 -13.10 -3.24
CA ILE A 102 -7.18 -12.33 -3.77
C ILE A 102 -5.90 -12.53 -2.94
N HIS A 103 -4.79 -12.62 -3.66
CA HIS A 103 -3.44 -12.54 -3.08
C HIS A 103 -2.72 -11.31 -3.65
N VAL A 104 -2.53 -10.29 -2.80
CA VAL A 104 -1.73 -9.11 -3.14
C VAL A 104 -0.26 -9.44 -2.89
N PRO A 105 0.59 -9.44 -3.93
CA PRO A 105 2.00 -9.83 -3.79
C PRO A 105 2.81 -8.79 -3.03
N SER A 106 4.01 -9.15 -2.58
CA SER A 106 4.93 -8.25 -1.88
C SER A 106 5.40 -7.06 -2.73
N ARG A 107 5.30 -7.17 -4.04
CA ARG A 107 5.65 -6.14 -5.02
C ARG A 107 4.84 -6.30 -6.30
N PHE A 108 4.45 -5.20 -6.90
CA PHE A 108 3.89 -5.17 -8.25
C PHE A 108 4.35 -3.92 -9.01
N SER A 109 4.08 -3.84 -10.31
CA SER A 109 4.46 -2.71 -11.14
C SER A 109 3.36 -2.35 -12.15
N SER A 110 3.50 -2.72 -13.42
CA SER A 110 2.50 -2.49 -14.49
C SER A 110 1.36 -3.50 -14.50
N HIS A 111 1.41 -4.52 -13.65
CA HIS A 111 0.40 -5.56 -13.45
C HIS A 111 0.45 -6.04 -12.00
N GLY A 112 -0.60 -6.70 -11.54
CA GLY A 112 -0.73 -7.24 -10.18
C GLY A 112 -0.24 -8.68 -10.00
N LEU A 113 0.27 -9.33 -11.07
CA LEU A 113 0.76 -10.70 -10.97
C LEU A 113 1.99 -10.78 -10.08
N ASN A 114 2.08 -11.88 -9.31
CA ASN A 114 3.21 -12.12 -8.42
C ASN A 114 4.49 -12.37 -9.22
N ASN A 115 5.56 -11.67 -8.84
CA ASN A 115 6.86 -11.81 -9.44
C ASN A 115 7.77 -12.62 -8.52
N HIS A 116 8.38 -13.68 -9.06
CA HIS A 116 9.46 -14.40 -8.39
C HIS A 116 10.78 -13.65 -8.60
N PHE A 117 11.53 -13.41 -7.52
CA PHE A 117 12.80 -12.67 -7.59
C PHE A 117 13.98 -13.60 -7.77
N ASP A 118 14.17 -14.49 -6.83
CA ASP A 118 15.15 -15.57 -6.88
C ASP A 118 14.89 -16.60 -5.77
N ALA A 119 15.63 -17.72 -5.78
CA ALA A 119 15.44 -18.81 -4.83
C ALA A 119 15.85 -18.46 -3.39
N THR A 120 16.61 -17.39 -3.19
CA THR A 120 17.11 -16.95 -1.88
C THR A 120 16.21 -15.91 -1.21
N TRP A 121 15.26 -15.35 -1.97
CA TRP A 121 14.36 -14.29 -1.52
C TRP A 121 12.92 -14.78 -1.43
N PRO A 122 12.45 -15.21 -0.23
CA PRO A 122 11.16 -15.89 -0.07
C PRO A 122 9.94 -14.97 -0.15
N MET A 123 10.09 -13.71 -0.59
CA MET A 123 9.00 -12.72 -0.64
C MET A 123 7.88 -13.08 -1.61
N THR A 124 8.12 -14.01 -2.55
CA THR A 124 7.08 -14.61 -3.40
C THR A 124 5.94 -15.20 -2.56
N PHE A 125 6.25 -15.73 -1.38
CA PHE A 125 5.29 -16.41 -0.50
C PHE A 125 4.75 -15.51 0.64
N TRP A 126 4.98 -14.19 0.55
CA TRP A 126 4.40 -13.27 1.52
C TRP A 126 2.89 -13.12 1.30
N VAL A 127 2.09 -13.47 2.31
CA VAL A 127 0.63 -13.62 2.17
C VAL A 127 -0.18 -12.52 2.87
N THR A 128 0.44 -11.56 3.52
CA THR A 128 -0.26 -10.58 4.37
C THR A 128 -0.88 -9.40 3.57
N GLY A 129 -0.56 -9.27 2.28
CA GLY A 129 -0.88 -8.07 1.50
C GLY A 129 -2.36 -7.70 1.49
N ALA A 130 -3.23 -8.62 1.14
CA ALA A 130 -4.67 -8.36 1.06
C ALA A 130 -5.26 -7.92 2.42
N ALA A 131 -4.84 -8.56 3.53
CA ALA A 131 -5.28 -8.18 4.86
C ALA A 131 -4.78 -6.78 5.25
N TRP A 132 -3.51 -6.47 4.98
CA TRP A 132 -2.95 -5.16 5.32
C TRP A 132 -3.65 -4.03 4.56
N TYR A 133 -3.87 -4.20 3.25
CA TYR A 133 -4.59 -3.20 2.48
C TYR A 133 -6.07 -3.08 2.86
N SER A 134 -6.71 -4.15 3.33
CA SER A 134 -8.07 -4.11 3.88
C SER A 134 -8.19 -3.12 5.05
N LEU A 135 -7.13 -2.96 5.88
CA LEU A 135 -7.12 -1.97 6.94
C LEU A 135 -7.20 -0.53 6.40
N PHE A 136 -6.49 -0.23 5.30
CA PHE A 136 -6.56 1.10 4.70
C PHE A 136 -7.92 1.42 4.09
N TYR A 137 -8.61 0.43 3.49
CA TYR A 137 -9.99 0.58 3.04
C TYR A 137 -10.93 0.87 4.22
N TYR A 138 -10.77 0.13 5.32
CA TYR A 138 -11.58 0.33 6.51
C TYR A 138 -11.29 1.68 7.18
N ASP A 139 -10.02 2.04 7.34
CA ASP A 139 -9.60 3.32 7.92
C ASP A 139 -10.11 4.50 7.10
N TYR A 140 -10.04 4.42 5.76
CA TYR A 140 -10.59 5.47 4.90
C TYR A 140 -12.08 5.70 5.20
N TYR A 141 -12.86 4.62 5.29
CA TYR A 141 -14.27 4.73 5.68
C TYR A 141 -14.43 5.33 7.08
N MET A 142 -13.64 4.92 8.06
CA MET A 142 -13.74 5.42 9.43
C MET A 142 -13.42 6.92 9.54
N TYR A 143 -12.53 7.43 8.71
CA TYR A 143 -12.17 8.85 8.68
C TYR A 143 -13.15 9.71 7.88
N THR A 144 -13.69 9.18 6.78
CA THR A 144 -14.54 9.93 5.86
C THR A 144 -16.04 9.74 6.11
N LEU A 145 -16.42 8.61 6.71
CA LEU A 145 -17.80 8.12 6.85
C LEU A 145 -18.54 8.00 5.51
N ASP A 146 -17.79 7.83 4.41
CA ASP A 146 -18.32 7.65 3.07
C ASP A 146 -18.90 6.25 2.91
N LYS A 147 -20.23 6.17 3.00
CA LYS A 147 -20.98 4.90 2.88
C LYS A 147 -20.95 4.34 1.45
N GLU A 148 -20.85 5.20 0.46
CA GLU A 148 -20.75 4.76 -0.94
C GLU A 148 -19.41 4.08 -1.19
N PHE A 149 -18.32 4.67 -0.71
CA PHE A 149 -17.00 4.05 -0.72
C PHE A 149 -17.00 2.71 0.02
N LEU A 150 -17.59 2.66 1.22
CA LEU A 150 -17.69 1.41 1.98
C LEU A 150 -18.37 0.31 1.17
N GLN A 151 -19.54 0.59 0.60
CA GLN A 151 -20.35 -0.42 -0.09
C GLN A 151 -19.79 -0.81 -1.44
N LYS A 152 -19.24 0.14 -2.21
CA LYS A 152 -18.83 -0.10 -3.59
C LYS A 152 -17.36 -0.48 -3.74
N ARG A 153 -16.52 -0.12 -2.78
CA ARG A 153 -15.06 -0.31 -2.87
C ARG A 153 -14.51 -1.15 -1.70
N ALA A 154 -14.73 -0.72 -0.45
CA ALA A 154 -14.12 -1.35 0.70
C ALA A 154 -14.64 -2.79 0.91
N LEU A 155 -15.96 -2.97 1.01
CA LEU A 155 -16.54 -4.30 1.24
C LEU A 155 -16.16 -5.30 0.13
N PRO A 156 -16.27 -4.99 -1.17
CA PRO A 156 -15.87 -5.94 -2.21
C PRO A 156 -14.40 -6.36 -2.14
N PHE A 157 -13.48 -5.44 -1.82
CA PHE A 157 -12.08 -5.77 -1.64
C PHE A 157 -11.84 -6.66 -0.41
N MET A 158 -12.43 -6.28 0.74
CA MET A 158 -12.29 -7.00 2.00
C MET A 158 -12.91 -8.41 1.93
N GLU A 159 -14.04 -8.58 1.23
CA GLU A 159 -14.64 -9.90 1.00
C GLU A 159 -13.71 -10.81 0.21
N GLN A 160 -13.07 -10.30 -0.83
CA GLN A 160 -12.10 -11.09 -1.60
C GLN A 160 -10.85 -11.43 -0.78
N ALA A 161 -10.40 -10.52 0.08
CA ALA A 161 -9.32 -10.81 1.03
C ALA A 161 -9.73 -11.91 2.02
N ALA A 162 -10.93 -11.83 2.59
CA ALA A 162 -11.45 -12.82 3.53
C ALA A 162 -11.55 -14.22 2.90
N LEU A 163 -12.04 -14.33 1.66
CA LEU A 163 -12.12 -15.59 0.94
C LEU A 163 -10.75 -16.28 0.78
N PHE A 164 -9.69 -15.48 0.54
CA PHE A 164 -8.34 -16.04 0.46
C PHE A 164 -7.92 -16.67 1.79
N TYR A 165 -8.11 -15.98 2.91
CA TYR A 165 -7.70 -16.51 4.21
C TYR A 165 -8.59 -17.65 4.70
N GLU A 166 -9.86 -17.66 4.35
CA GLU A 166 -10.75 -18.79 4.64
C GLU A 166 -10.23 -20.09 4.03
N ASP A 167 -9.72 -20.05 2.79
CA ASP A 167 -9.15 -21.22 2.12
C ASP A 167 -7.70 -21.50 2.53
N PHE A 168 -6.91 -20.46 2.81
CA PHE A 168 -5.48 -20.56 3.09
C PHE A 168 -5.18 -21.06 4.50
N LEU A 169 -5.92 -20.57 5.50
CA LEU A 169 -5.72 -20.95 6.89
C LEU A 169 -6.21 -22.37 7.12
N LYS A 170 -5.41 -23.20 7.77
CA LYS A 170 -5.77 -24.55 8.19
C LYS A 170 -5.77 -24.63 9.71
N GLU A 171 -6.74 -25.32 10.28
CA GLU A 171 -6.70 -25.67 11.69
C GLU A 171 -5.48 -26.55 11.97
N GLY A 172 -4.70 -26.20 13.00
CA GLY A 172 -3.61 -27.03 13.46
C GLY A 172 -4.16 -28.34 14.03
N ALA A 173 -3.46 -29.44 13.84
CA ALA A 173 -3.71 -30.65 14.61
C ALA A 173 -3.10 -30.43 16.00
N ASP A 174 -3.93 -30.13 17.00
CA ASP A 174 -3.56 -30.16 18.42
C ASP A 174 -3.56 -31.58 18.93
#